data_39e1db69496b93e1da645a7da8be7d67
#
_entry.id   39e1db69496b93e1da645a7da8be7d67
#
_cell.length_a   1.000
_cell.length_b   1.000
_cell.length_c   1.000
_cell.angle_alpha   90.00
_cell.angle_beta   90.00
_cell.angle_gamma   90.00
#
_symmetry.space_group_name_H-M   'P 1'
#
loop_
_entity.id
_entity.type
_entity.pdbx_description
1 polymer ?
#
loop_
_entity_poly.entity_id
_entity_poly.type
_entity_poly.pdbx_seq_one_letter_code
_entity_poly.pdbx_strand_id
1 'polypeptide(L)'
;MAGGSTATGTVTLPAQGLLVAANITQQGWFSLYASAAAAAADAGRSALTEPARGVGVIADPRVATGQLLNFTQFETFRNEESPQATAYPWRFKNEGGTADVLIVLTYLPL
;
A
#
# COMPACT_ATOMS: atom_id res chain seq x y z
N MET A 1 13.71 4.83 10.02
CA MET A 1 13.06 3.51 10.15
C MET A 1 14.12 2.43 10.14
N ALA A 2 14.13 1.59 11.14
CA ALA A 2 15.13 0.52 11.26
C ALA A 2 14.90 -0.58 10.20
N GLY A 3 15.99 -1.23 9.75
CA GLY A 3 15.91 -2.39 8.88
C GLY A 3 15.14 -3.53 9.52
N GLY A 4 14.26 -4.18 8.77
CA GLY A 4 13.38 -5.25 9.24
C GLY A 4 12.16 -4.79 10.02
N SER A 5 12.03 -3.50 10.33
CA SER A 5 10.85 -2.98 11.03
C SER A 5 9.67 -2.76 10.10
N THR A 6 8.46 -2.75 10.69
CA THR A 6 7.21 -2.52 9.98
C THR A 6 6.53 -1.29 10.54
N ALA A 7 6.08 -0.41 9.66
CA ALA A 7 5.27 0.75 10.00
C ALA A 7 3.88 0.61 9.38
N THR A 8 2.89 1.17 10.06
CA THR A 8 1.51 1.23 9.58
C THR A 8 0.97 2.63 9.76
N GLY A 9 -0.02 2.98 8.98
CA GLY A 9 -0.68 4.28 9.09
C GLY A 9 -1.89 4.34 8.17
N THR A 10 -2.36 5.56 7.95
CA THR A 10 -3.45 5.82 7.02
C THR A 10 -3.06 6.94 6.07
N VAL A 11 -3.57 6.89 4.85
CA VAL A 11 -3.42 7.95 3.86
C VAL A 11 -4.82 8.38 3.40
N THR A 12 -4.99 9.66 3.11
CA THR A 12 -6.24 10.20 2.60
C THR A 12 -6.22 10.19 1.08
N LEU A 13 -7.17 9.48 0.50
CA LEU A 13 -7.39 9.40 -0.94
C LEU A 13 -8.88 9.57 -1.21
N PRO A 14 -9.29 9.87 -2.46
CA PRO A 14 -10.72 9.89 -2.81
C PRO A 14 -11.40 8.57 -2.46
N ALA A 15 -12.72 8.59 -2.30
CA ALA A 15 -13.47 7.37 -2.01
C ALA A 15 -13.33 6.30 -3.10
N GLN A 16 -13.01 6.70 -4.33
CA GLN A 16 -12.66 5.80 -5.42
C GLN A 16 -11.77 6.50 -6.43
N GLY A 17 -10.94 5.74 -7.14
CA GLY A 17 -10.01 6.30 -8.11
C GLY A 17 -9.17 5.25 -8.80
N LEU A 18 -8.15 5.73 -9.52
CA LEU A 18 -7.14 4.91 -10.16
C LEU A 18 -5.77 5.22 -9.56
N LEU A 19 -5.07 4.22 -9.09
CA LEU A 19 -3.70 4.35 -8.63
C LEU A 19 -2.77 4.20 -9.83
N VAL A 20 -1.99 5.26 -10.11
CA VAL A 20 -1.16 5.36 -11.32
C VAL A 20 0.27 4.95 -11.05
N ALA A 21 0.83 5.39 -9.93
CA ALA A 21 2.23 5.14 -9.59
C ALA A 21 2.44 5.19 -8.09
N ALA A 22 3.51 4.53 -7.64
CA ALA A 22 4.02 4.65 -6.29
C ALA A 22 5.52 4.84 -6.35
N ASN A 23 6.04 5.88 -5.68
CA ASN A 23 7.47 6.11 -5.54
C ASN A 23 7.86 5.76 -4.11
N ILE A 24 8.73 4.77 -3.96
CA ILE A 24 9.18 4.27 -2.65
C ILE A 24 10.70 4.40 -2.61
N THR A 25 11.21 5.16 -1.64
CA THR A 25 12.64 5.53 -1.58
C THR A 25 13.54 4.46 -0.96
N GLN A 26 12.97 3.37 -0.45
CA GLN A 26 13.71 2.34 0.26
C GLN A 26 13.25 0.96 -0.18
N GLN A 27 14.16 -0.01 -0.16
CA GLN A 27 13.84 -1.41 -0.36
C GLN A 27 12.81 -1.87 0.68
N GLY A 28 11.71 -2.46 0.22
CA GLY A 28 10.70 -2.95 1.14
C GLY A 28 9.42 -3.39 0.47
N TRP A 29 8.46 -3.69 1.31
CA TRP A 29 7.17 -4.22 0.92
C TRP A 29 6.07 -3.29 1.40
N PHE A 30 5.36 -2.68 0.46
CA PHE A 30 4.27 -1.74 0.72
C PHE A 30 2.93 -2.39 0.39
N SER A 31 1.96 -2.24 1.28
CA SER A 31 0.60 -2.71 1.05
C SER A 31 -0.38 -1.59 1.35
N LEU A 32 -1.35 -1.39 0.46
CA LEU A 32 -2.43 -0.42 0.59
C LEU A 32 -3.76 -1.15 0.64
N TYR A 33 -4.61 -0.76 1.57
CA TYR A 33 -5.85 -1.47 1.86
C TYR A 33 -7.09 -0.60 1.67
N ALA A 34 -8.19 -1.22 1.27
CA ALA A 34 -9.46 -0.55 1.05
C ALA A 34 -10.24 -0.29 2.36
N SER A 35 -9.88 -0.94 3.45
CA SER A 35 -10.55 -0.81 4.75
C SER A 35 -9.65 -1.24 5.90
N ALA A 36 -10.00 -0.83 7.11
CA ALA A 36 -9.30 -1.28 8.32
C ALA A 36 -9.46 -2.79 8.54
N ALA A 37 -10.62 -3.34 8.21
CA ALA A 37 -10.86 -4.78 8.30
C ALA A 37 -9.96 -5.58 7.35
N ALA A 38 -9.74 -5.08 6.12
CA ALA A 38 -8.84 -5.69 5.16
C ALA A 38 -7.39 -5.69 5.67
N ALA A 39 -6.93 -4.57 6.24
CA ALA A 39 -5.60 -4.46 6.81
C ALA A 39 -5.40 -5.43 7.98
N ALA A 40 -6.38 -5.54 8.87
CA ALA A 40 -6.33 -6.46 10.00
C ALA A 40 -6.30 -7.92 9.56
N ALA A 41 -7.10 -8.28 8.57
CA ALA A 41 -7.14 -9.64 8.02
C ALA A 41 -5.83 -10.05 7.35
N ASP A 42 -5.09 -9.08 6.78
CA ASP A 42 -3.85 -9.31 6.05
C ASP A 42 -2.58 -9.24 6.93
N ALA A 43 -2.70 -8.88 8.21
CA ALA A 43 -1.56 -8.55 9.07
C ALA A 43 -0.53 -9.67 9.20
N GLY A 44 -0.95 -10.93 9.10
CA GLY A 44 -0.08 -12.09 9.21
C GLY A 44 0.42 -12.67 7.88
N ARG A 45 0.09 -12.05 6.75
CA ARG A 45 0.48 -12.59 5.45
C ARG A 45 1.98 -12.43 5.21
N SER A 46 2.62 -13.46 4.67
CA SER A 46 4.01 -13.41 4.23
C SER A 46 4.16 -12.58 2.95
N ALA A 47 5.29 -11.87 2.83
CA ALA A 47 5.63 -11.11 1.61
C ALA A 47 5.75 -12.00 0.36
N LEU A 48 5.96 -13.30 0.53
CA LEU A 48 6.07 -14.27 -0.57
C LEU A 48 4.74 -14.88 -0.96
N THR A 49 3.66 -14.53 -0.25
CA THR A 49 2.31 -15.06 -0.50
C THR A 49 1.45 -13.98 -1.11
N GLU A 50 0.89 -14.24 -2.30
CA GLU A 50 -0.05 -13.33 -2.94
C GLU A 50 -1.34 -13.22 -2.13
N PRO A 51 -1.94 -12.02 -2.04
CA PRO A 51 -3.24 -11.87 -1.40
C PRO A 51 -4.33 -12.56 -2.22
N ALA A 52 -5.34 -13.08 -1.55
CA ALA A 52 -6.53 -13.60 -2.23
C ALA A 52 -7.27 -12.46 -2.92
N ARG A 53 -7.97 -12.77 -4.01
CA ARG A 53 -8.82 -11.79 -4.70
C ARG A 53 -9.99 -11.38 -3.80
N GLY A 54 -10.33 -10.09 -3.86
CA GLY A 54 -11.51 -9.57 -3.16
C GLY A 54 -11.36 -9.37 -1.67
N VAL A 55 -10.13 -9.45 -1.13
CA VAL A 55 -9.88 -9.25 0.31
C VAL A 55 -9.53 -7.80 0.68
N GLY A 56 -9.64 -6.87 -0.27
CA GLY A 56 -9.44 -5.45 -0.01
C GLY A 56 -7.99 -4.97 -0.07
N VAL A 57 -7.07 -5.74 -0.63
CA VAL A 57 -5.70 -5.30 -0.92
C VAL A 57 -5.72 -4.58 -2.27
N ILE A 58 -5.44 -3.26 -2.25
CA ILE A 58 -5.44 -2.42 -3.46
C ILE A 58 -4.14 -2.58 -4.21
N ALA A 59 -3.00 -2.49 -3.52
CA ALA A 59 -1.68 -2.61 -4.10
C ALA A 59 -0.75 -3.26 -3.08
N ASP A 60 0.25 -3.98 -3.56
CA ASP A 60 1.11 -4.81 -2.71
C ASP A 60 2.54 -4.91 -3.29
N PRO A 61 3.13 -3.78 -3.76
CA PRO A 61 4.44 -3.84 -4.40
C PRO A 61 5.56 -4.15 -3.41
N ARG A 62 6.53 -4.93 -3.87
CA ARG A 62 7.79 -5.16 -3.17
C ARG A 62 8.92 -4.65 -4.05
N VAL A 63 9.73 -3.74 -3.52
CA VAL A 63 10.77 -3.07 -4.30
C VAL A 63 12.15 -3.46 -3.77
N ALA A 64 13.12 -3.62 -4.69
CA ALA A 64 14.49 -4.03 -4.33
C ALA A 64 15.33 -2.86 -3.83
N THR A 65 15.13 -1.65 -4.38
CA THR A 65 15.76 -0.39 -3.95
C THR A 65 14.80 0.72 -4.29
N GLY A 66 15.02 1.93 -3.80
CA GLY A 66 14.14 3.06 -4.07
C GLY A 66 13.73 3.12 -5.53
N GLN A 67 12.45 2.96 -5.83
CA GLN A 67 11.92 2.86 -7.17
C GLN A 67 10.65 3.68 -7.34
N LEU A 68 10.50 4.24 -8.54
CA LEU A 68 9.23 4.70 -9.03
C LEU A 68 8.55 3.55 -9.77
N LEU A 69 7.44 3.08 -9.23
CA LEU A 69 6.62 2.06 -9.86
C LEU A 69 5.50 2.73 -10.63
N ASN A 70 5.54 2.63 -11.96
CA ASN A 70 4.42 3.02 -12.80
C ASN A 70 3.59 1.77 -13.05
N PHE A 71 2.32 1.81 -12.69
CA PHE A 71 1.42 0.70 -12.97
C PHE A 71 1.05 0.73 -14.45
N THR A 72 1.40 -0.34 -15.18
CA THR A 72 1.10 -0.45 -16.62
C THR A 72 -0.41 -0.52 -16.88
N GLN A 73 -1.13 -1.12 -15.96
CA GLN A 73 -2.60 -1.03 -15.88
C GLN A 73 -2.90 -0.34 -14.56
N PHE A 74 -3.62 0.76 -14.61
CA PHE A 74 -3.96 1.51 -13.41
C PHE A 74 -4.74 0.62 -12.45
N GLU A 75 -4.32 0.59 -11.17
CA GLU A 75 -5.03 -0.14 -10.14
C GLU A 75 -6.25 0.66 -9.71
N THR A 76 -7.44 0.10 -9.91
CA THR A 76 -8.66 0.71 -9.38
C THR A 76 -8.70 0.56 -7.87
N PHE A 77 -9.15 1.60 -7.17
CA PHE A 77 -9.36 1.52 -5.74
C PHE A 77 -10.70 2.12 -5.35
N ARG A 78 -11.28 1.56 -4.31
CA ARG A 78 -12.50 2.05 -3.69
C ARG A 78 -12.42 1.79 -2.20
N ASN A 79 -12.81 2.79 -1.41
CA ASN A 79 -12.89 2.61 0.04
C ASN A 79 -14.06 1.68 0.37
N GLU A 80 -13.81 0.66 1.18
CA GLU A 80 -14.80 -0.35 1.54
C GLU A 80 -15.36 -0.18 2.95
N GLU A 81 -15.08 0.96 3.60
CA GLU A 81 -15.71 1.27 4.89
C GLU A 81 -17.22 1.53 4.71
N SER A 82 -17.99 1.25 5.75
CA SER A 82 -19.43 1.51 5.77
C SER A 82 -19.78 2.40 6.98
N PRO A 83 -20.10 3.68 6.76
CA PRO A 83 -20.20 4.38 5.47
C PRO A 83 -18.82 4.56 4.80
N GLN A 84 -18.82 4.73 3.47
CA GLN A 84 -17.60 4.90 2.69
C GLN A 84 -16.81 6.12 3.17
N ALA A 85 -15.51 5.96 3.33
CA ALA A 85 -14.62 6.98 3.85
C ALA A 85 -13.53 7.34 2.84
N THR A 86 -12.55 8.15 3.26
CA THR A 86 -11.40 8.56 2.46
C THR A 86 -10.07 8.17 3.13
N ALA A 87 -10.12 7.46 4.23
CA ALA A 87 -8.94 6.95 4.93
C ALA A 87 -8.63 5.53 4.47
N TYR A 88 -7.38 5.30 4.06
CA TYR A 88 -6.91 4.03 3.55
C TYR A 88 -5.73 3.57 4.41
N PRO A 89 -5.83 2.43 5.10
CA PRO A 89 -4.70 1.87 5.83
C PRO A 89 -3.58 1.44 4.90
N TRP A 90 -2.35 1.56 5.37
CA TRP A 90 -1.19 1.03 4.67
C TRP A 90 -0.23 0.37 5.66
N ARG A 91 0.65 -0.48 5.12
CA ARG A 91 1.74 -1.12 5.84
C ARG A 91 3.00 -1.07 4.99
N PHE A 92 4.13 -0.77 5.60
CA PHE A 92 5.43 -0.87 4.93
C PHE A 92 6.41 -1.62 5.81
N LYS A 93 7.01 -2.67 5.25
CA LYS A 93 8.12 -3.40 5.89
C LYS A 93 9.41 -2.95 5.24
N ASN A 94 10.33 -2.37 6.03
CA ASN A 94 11.65 -1.99 5.56
C ASN A 94 12.52 -3.24 5.43
N GLU A 95 12.88 -3.62 4.22
CA GLU A 95 13.72 -4.78 3.92
C GLU A 95 15.17 -4.39 3.61
N GLY A 96 15.48 -3.11 3.65
CA GLY A 96 16.85 -2.57 3.52
C GLY A 96 17.44 -2.19 4.86
N GLY A 97 18.46 -1.34 4.82
CA GLY A 97 19.09 -0.79 6.02
C GLY A 97 18.25 0.29 6.69
N THR A 98 18.74 0.82 7.82
CA THR A 98 18.11 1.96 8.49
C THR A 98 18.07 3.17 7.57
N ALA A 99 16.90 3.75 7.36
CA ALA A 99 16.70 4.91 6.48
C ALA A 99 15.40 5.61 6.79
N ASP A 100 15.33 6.90 6.42
CA ASP A 100 14.05 7.60 6.31
C ASP A 100 13.40 7.16 5.02
N VAL A 101 12.12 6.78 5.09
CA VAL A 101 11.38 6.24 3.96
C VAL A 101 10.29 7.20 3.55
N LEU A 102 10.27 7.57 2.27
CA LEU A 102 9.20 8.36 1.67
C LEU A 102 8.44 7.51 0.66
N ILE A 103 7.12 7.48 0.78
CA ILE A 103 6.23 6.81 -0.15
C ILE A 103 5.29 7.86 -0.73
N VAL A 104 5.32 8.01 -2.05
CA VAL A 104 4.47 8.97 -2.76
C VAL A 104 3.56 8.20 -3.71
N LEU A 105 2.26 8.38 -3.53
CA LEU A 105 1.24 7.76 -4.38
C LEU A 105 0.71 8.79 -5.38
N THR A 106 0.66 8.40 -6.65
CA THR A 106 0.06 9.21 -7.72
C THR A 106 -1.24 8.55 -8.13
N TYR A 107 -2.31 9.33 -8.19
CA TYR A 107 -3.65 8.79 -8.44
C TYR A 107 -4.50 9.74 -9.29
N LEU A 108 -5.55 9.19 -9.89
CA LEU A 108 -6.61 9.94 -10.57
C LEU A 108 -7.92 9.69 -9.81
N PRO A 109 -8.61 10.75 -9.32
CA PRO A 109 -9.91 10.56 -8.69
C PRO A 109 -10.99 10.22 -9.73
N LEU A 110 -11.94 9.44 -9.31
CA LEU A 110 -13.12 9.10 -10.14
C LEU A 110 -14.40 9.67 -9.57
#